data_778a67334661ec67bbf681d5389fe55d
#
_entry.id   778a67334661ec67bbf681d5389fe55d
#
_cell.length_a   1.000
_cell.length_b   1.000
_cell.length_c   1.000
_cell.angle_alpha   90.00
_cell.angle_beta   90.00
_cell.angle_gamma   90.00
#
_symmetry.space_group_name_H-M   'P 1'
#
loop_
_entity.id
_entity.type
_entity.pdbx_description
1 polymer ?
#
loop_
_entity_poly.entity_id
_entity_poly.type
_entity_poly.pdbx_seq_one_letter_code
_entity_poly.pdbx_strand_id
1 'polypeptide(L)'
;REWKMTRNAIIMAAGMSSRFAPLSLETPKALLNVKDEIMIERQIGQLREAGIDEIVIVVGYLKEKFEYLKEKYHVILVENPYYKQMNNFSTLYVAREYLKNTWICSADNYFTENVFMEESENAFYASEYADGATEEWCIKTDNTGKIIGVQIGGENAWVMKGHVFFNEKFSTQLLPYLEEAFQKKELWDEYWENLYMAHMDEMEMYIRKYDAGIIEEFDSIDELREFDVKYKECTGSKVLREISEKLNCPEGKMTQMKPVKSNGEVIGFEFFCDGKKYEYSYISGLKTR
;
A
#
# COMPACT_ATOMS: atom_id res chain seq x y z
N ARG A 1 5.67 -31.88 20.39
CA ARG A 1 5.88 -30.41 20.25
C ARG A 1 5.78 -30.12 18.77
N GLU A 2 4.66 -29.61 18.31
CA GLU A 2 4.54 -29.01 16.99
C GLU A 2 5.53 -27.84 16.91
N TRP A 3 6.45 -27.91 15.99
CA TRP A 3 7.36 -26.82 15.69
C TRP A 3 6.54 -25.72 15.02
N LYS A 4 6.07 -24.76 15.82
CA LYS A 4 5.38 -23.59 15.27
C LYS A 4 6.40 -22.82 14.44
N MET A 5 6.17 -22.73 13.13
CA MET A 5 7.03 -22.01 12.20
C MET A 5 7.18 -20.55 12.68
N THR A 6 8.41 -20.10 12.87
CA THR A 6 8.65 -18.70 13.25
C THR A 6 8.29 -17.81 12.07
N ARG A 7 7.31 -16.94 12.26
CA ARG A 7 6.82 -16.00 11.26
C ARG A 7 7.00 -14.57 11.75
N ASN A 8 7.22 -13.67 10.81
CA ASN A 8 7.27 -12.25 11.05
C ASN A 8 6.47 -11.49 9.97
N ALA A 9 6.44 -10.17 10.08
CA ALA A 9 5.81 -9.33 9.08
C ALA A 9 6.68 -8.12 8.72
N ILE A 10 6.65 -7.73 7.46
CA ILE A 10 7.17 -6.46 6.95
C ILE A 10 5.99 -5.67 6.43
N ILE A 11 5.75 -4.48 6.99
CA ILE A 11 4.75 -3.53 6.52
C ILE A 11 5.45 -2.45 5.71
N MET A 12 5.11 -2.36 4.43
CA MET A 12 5.67 -1.37 3.52
C MET A 12 4.92 -0.04 3.67
N ALA A 13 5.59 0.97 4.24
CA ALA A 13 5.00 2.28 4.54
C ALA A 13 5.91 3.46 4.10
N ALA A 14 6.82 3.23 3.14
CA ALA A 14 7.79 4.23 2.73
C ALA A 14 7.28 5.21 1.67
N GLY A 15 6.19 4.89 0.97
CA GLY A 15 5.65 5.64 -0.15
C GLY A 15 4.98 6.96 0.21
N MET A 16 4.89 7.87 -0.77
CA MET A 16 4.28 9.21 -0.61
C MET A 16 2.76 9.22 -0.76
N SER A 17 2.16 8.19 -1.35
CA SER A 17 0.72 8.14 -1.66
C SER A 17 0.21 9.43 -2.34
N SER A 18 0.92 9.90 -3.38
CA SER A 18 0.71 11.22 -3.99
C SER A 18 -0.70 11.41 -4.57
N ARG A 19 -1.39 10.31 -4.94
CA ARG A 19 -2.79 10.35 -5.38
C ARG A 19 -3.77 10.82 -4.29
N PHE A 20 -3.37 10.75 -3.02
CA PHE A 20 -4.12 11.24 -1.87
C PHE A 20 -3.82 12.70 -1.50
N ALA A 21 -3.04 13.43 -2.32
CA ALA A 21 -2.80 14.85 -2.07
C ALA A 21 -4.14 15.65 -2.07
N PRO A 22 -4.30 16.63 -1.16
CA PRO A 22 -3.29 17.14 -0.22
C PRO A 22 -3.13 16.33 1.08
N LEU A 23 -4.06 15.43 1.39
CA LEU A 23 -4.12 14.75 2.68
C LEU A 23 -2.84 13.96 2.99
N SER A 24 -2.31 13.20 2.02
CA SER A 24 -1.09 12.42 2.18
C SER A 24 0.18 13.26 2.37
N LEU A 25 0.16 14.53 1.96
CA LEU A 25 1.29 15.44 2.19
C LEU A 25 1.32 15.98 3.62
N GLU A 26 0.21 15.92 4.32
CA GLU A 26 0.06 16.34 5.71
C GLU A 26 0.18 15.15 6.69
N THR A 27 -0.39 14.01 6.30
CA THR A 27 -0.43 12.78 7.09
C THR A 27 -0.19 11.57 6.19
N PRO A 28 0.79 10.71 6.48
CA PRO A 28 0.99 9.47 5.72
C PRO A 28 -0.33 8.68 5.63
N LYS A 29 -0.64 8.13 4.45
CA LYS A 29 -1.87 7.35 4.23
C LYS A 29 -2.05 6.25 5.28
N ALA A 30 -0.97 5.56 5.65
CA ALA A 30 -0.94 4.52 6.67
C ALA A 30 -1.40 4.98 8.07
N LEU A 31 -1.28 6.28 8.36
CA LEU A 31 -1.65 6.90 9.64
C LEU A 31 -3.02 7.57 9.62
N LEU A 32 -3.78 7.42 8.54
CA LEU A 32 -5.15 7.90 8.49
C LEU A 32 -6.05 7.10 9.44
N ASN A 33 -6.96 7.81 10.10
CA ASN A 33 -7.98 7.19 10.94
C ASN A 33 -9.16 6.77 10.07
N VAL A 34 -9.34 5.48 9.88
CA VAL A 34 -10.44 4.89 9.10
C VAL A 34 -11.30 4.05 10.02
N LYS A 35 -12.62 4.31 10.03
CA LYS A 35 -13.57 3.62 10.93
C LYS A 35 -13.12 3.65 12.40
N ASP A 36 -12.63 4.81 12.85
CA ASP A 36 -12.16 5.07 14.21
C ASP A 36 -10.84 4.37 14.61
N GLU A 37 -10.13 3.78 13.66
CA GLU A 37 -8.82 3.14 13.89
C GLU A 37 -7.77 3.69 12.93
N ILE A 38 -6.54 3.86 13.39
CA ILE A 38 -5.40 4.19 12.51
C ILE A 38 -5.05 2.93 11.71
N MET A 39 -5.01 3.04 10.37
CA MET A 39 -4.89 1.89 9.47
C MET A 39 -3.72 0.98 9.82
N ILE A 40 -2.51 1.52 10.01
CA ILE A 40 -1.34 0.71 10.35
C ILE A 40 -1.43 0.09 11.75
N GLU A 41 -2.04 0.79 12.70
CA GLU A 41 -2.24 0.26 14.06
C GLU A 41 -3.22 -0.93 14.05
N ARG A 42 -4.26 -0.86 13.22
CA ARG A 42 -5.17 -1.99 12.99
C ARG A 42 -4.42 -3.19 12.42
N GLN A 43 -3.59 -3.01 11.39
CA GLN A 43 -2.78 -4.11 10.84
C GLN A 43 -1.85 -4.72 11.91
N ILE A 44 -1.17 -3.88 12.71
CA ILE A 44 -0.33 -4.35 13.82
C ILE A 44 -1.15 -5.18 14.81
N GLY A 45 -2.34 -4.72 15.18
CA GLY A 45 -3.25 -5.44 16.07
C GLY A 45 -3.64 -6.81 15.52
N GLN A 46 -4.02 -6.88 14.27
CA GLN A 46 -4.39 -8.12 13.58
C GLN A 46 -3.21 -9.10 13.49
N LEU A 47 -2.00 -8.62 13.17
CA LEU A 47 -0.79 -9.43 13.18
C LEU A 47 -0.48 -10.00 14.57
N ARG A 48 -0.60 -9.19 15.62
CA ARG A 48 -0.42 -9.62 17.01
C ARG A 48 -1.45 -10.68 17.43
N GLU A 49 -2.71 -10.49 17.08
CA GLU A 49 -3.77 -11.46 17.32
C GLU A 49 -3.48 -12.82 16.65
N ALA A 50 -2.86 -12.81 15.46
CA ALA A 50 -2.39 -14.00 14.77
C ALA A 50 -1.09 -14.61 15.34
N GLY A 51 -0.54 -14.03 16.42
CA GLY A 51 0.67 -14.51 17.09
C GLY A 51 1.97 -14.14 16.35
N ILE A 52 1.95 -13.06 15.57
CA ILE A 52 3.12 -12.54 14.87
C ILE A 52 3.70 -11.39 15.68
N ASP A 53 4.84 -11.65 16.36
CA ASP A 53 5.44 -10.71 17.30
C ASP A 53 6.54 -9.84 16.69
N GLU A 54 7.30 -10.34 15.73
CA GLU A 54 8.31 -9.57 15.03
C GLU A 54 7.67 -8.84 13.85
N ILE A 55 7.42 -7.52 14.03
CA ILE A 55 6.82 -6.66 13.02
C ILE A 55 7.82 -5.57 12.65
N VAL A 56 8.21 -5.53 11.39
CA VAL A 56 9.10 -4.54 10.79
C VAL A 56 8.26 -3.60 9.95
N ILE A 57 8.38 -2.30 10.16
CA ILE A 57 7.72 -1.27 9.35
C ILE A 57 8.81 -0.52 8.60
N VAL A 58 8.73 -0.55 7.27
CA VAL A 58 9.65 0.20 6.44
C VAL A 58 9.06 1.56 6.13
N VAL A 59 9.73 2.60 6.60
CA VAL A 59 9.30 4.00 6.51
C VAL A 59 10.21 4.78 5.57
N GLY A 60 9.71 5.88 5.04
CA GLY A 60 10.47 6.78 4.16
C GLY A 60 9.90 8.18 4.21
N TYR A 61 8.87 8.45 3.42
CA TYR A 61 8.19 9.73 3.43
C TYR A 61 7.53 10.01 4.78
N LEU A 62 7.79 11.21 5.37
CA LEU A 62 7.31 11.62 6.71
C LEU A 62 7.61 10.57 7.80
N LYS A 63 8.77 9.91 7.72
CA LYS A 63 9.17 8.82 8.62
C LYS A 63 9.06 9.16 10.10
N GLU A 64 9.28 10.43 10.47
CA GLU A 64 9.22 10.92 11.85
C GLU A 64 7.83 10.74 12.47
N LYS A 65 6.77 10.68 11.66
CA LYS A 65 5.40 10.48 12.13
C LYS A 65 5.11 9.04 12.58
N PHE A 66 5.98 8.10 12.26
CA PHE A 66 5.87 6.68 12.64
C PHE A 66 6.64 6.34 13.93
N GLU A 67 7.49 7.26 14.44
CA GLU A 67 8.38 6.98 15.57
C GLU A 67 7.64 6.49 16.84
N TYR A 68 6.45 7.01 17.10
CA TYR A 68 5.63 6.61 18.26
C TYR A 68 5.25 5.13 18.28
N LEU A 69 5.24 4.47 17.11
CA LEU A 69 4.90 3.05 16.98
C LEU A 69 5.93 2.15 17.68
N LYS A 70 7.19 2.58 17.77
CA LYS A 70 8.24 1.86 18.50
C LYS A 70 7.88 1.68 19.96
N GLU A 71 7.45 2.76 20.60
CA GLU A 71 7.11 2.76 22.03
C GLU A 71 5.75 2.09 22.27
N LYS A 72 4.78 2.41 21.43
CA LYS A 72 3.39 1.94 21.60
C LYS A 72 3.22 0.45 21.29
N TYR A 73 3.91 -0.05 20.27
CA TYR A 73 3.71 -1.41 19.75
C TYR A 73 4.97 -2.27 19.73
N HIS A 74 6.11 -1.76 20.16
CA HIS A 74 7.40 -2.47 20.14
C HIS A 74 7.73 -3.06 18.76
N VAL A 75 7.46 -2.29 17.71
CA VAL A 75 7.79 -2.63 16.33
C VAL A 75 9.20 -2.15 15.97
N ILE A 76 9.76 -2.73 14.93
CA ILE A 76 11.05 -2.33 14.36
C ILE A 76 10.78 -1.36 13.22
N LEU A 77 11.36 -0.16 13.25
CA LEU A 77 11.33 0.76 12.13
C LEU A 77 12.63 0.65 11.33
N VAL A 78 12.51 0.45 10.03
CA VAL A 78 13.61 0.45 9.06
C VAL A 78 13.38 1.60 8.09
N GLU A 79 14.41 2.43 7.88
CA GLU A 79 14.32 3.53 6.91
C GLU A 79 14.64 3.04 5.50
N ASN A 80 13.79 3.40 4.54
CA ASN A 80 14.10 3.34 3.12
C ASN A 80 14.45 4.75 2.63
N PRO A 81 15.74 5.13 2.54
CA PRO A 81 16.12 6.45 2.05
C PRO A 81 15.97 6.61 0.53
N TYR A 82 15.70 5.51 -0.18
CA TYR A 82 15.64 5.43 -1.63
C TYR A 82 14.22 5.58 -2.20
N TYR A 83 13.21 5.80 -1.35
CA TYR A 83 11.79 5.80 -1.75
C TYR A 83 11.42 6.80 -2.85
N LYS A 84 12.24 7.85 -3.09
CA LYS A 84 12.06 8.82 -4.18
C LYS A 84 12.69 8.37 -5.50
N GLN A 85 13.76 7.57 -5.45
CA GLN A 85 14.54 7.19 -6.61
C GLN A 85 14.24 5.77 -7.11
N MET A 86 13.79 4.91 -6.20
CA MET A 86 13.55 3.49 -6.48
C MET A 86 12.12 3.10 -6.12
N ASN A 87 11.57 2.17 -6.86
CA ASN A 87 10.24 1.65 -6.61
C ASN A 87 10.22 0.68 -5.39
N ASN A 88 9.10 0.00 -5.16
CA ASN A 88 8.81 -0.74 -3.94
C ASN A 88 9.77 -1.91 -3.65
N PHE A 89 10.50 -2.45 -4.65
CA PHE A 89 11.53 -3.46 -4.41
C PHE A 89 12.58 -2.95 -3.41
N SER A 90 12.89 -1.64 -3.44
CA SER A 90 13.84 -1.03 -2.51
C SER A 90 13.39 -1.11 -1.06
N THR A 91 12.09 -1.12 -0.83
CA THR A 91 11.49 -1.31 0.51
C THR A 91 11.77 -2.70 1.05
N LEU A 92 11.66 -3.74 0.21
CA LEU A 92 12.07 -5.09 0.60
C LEU A 92 13.58 -5.22 0.72
N TYR A 93 14.34 -4.55 -0.17
CA TYR A 93 15.80 -4.57 -0.13
C TYR A 93 16.37 -4.05 1.21
N VAL A 94 15.87 -2.91 1.71
CA VAL A 94 16.36 -2.37 3.00
C VAL A 94 15.96 -3.24 4.19
N ALA A 95 14.88 -4.00 4.10
CA ALA A 95 14.41 -4.92 5.12
C ALA A 95 14.80 -6.38 4.86
N ARG A 96 15.66 -6.67 3.89
CA ARG A 96 15.96 -8.03 3.41
C ARG A 96 16.50 -8.99 4.48
N GLU A 97 17.13 -8.47 5.53
CA GLU A 97 17.62 -9.26 6.66
C GLU A 97 16.48 -9.92 7.46
N TYR A 98 15.26 -9.38 7.35
CA TYR A 98 14.07 -9.89 8.02
C TYR A 98 13.27 -10.88 7.16
N LEU A 99 13.65 -11.08 5.89
CA LEU A 99 12.97 -12.02 4.99
C LEU A 99 13.23 -13.47 5.42
N LYS A 100 12.14 -14.16 5.75
CA LYS A 100 12.10 -15.59 6.12
C LYS A 100 10.70 -16.14 5.81
N ASN A 101 9.97 -16.72 6.74
CA ASN A 101 8.53 -16.93 6.63
C ASN A 101 7.82 -15.61 6.99
N THR A 102 7.61 -14.76 5.99
CA THR A 102 7.32 -13.34 6.20
C THR A 102 6.03 -12.90 5.52
N TRP A 103 5.12 -12.30 6.29
CA TRP A 103 4.01 -11.55 5.75
C TRP A 103 4.51 -10.24 5.17
N ILE A 104 4.18 -9.96 3.92
CA ILE A 104 4.47 -8.67 3.27
C ILE A 104 3.16 -7.92 3.16
N CYS A 105 3.05 -6.80 3.85
CA CYS A 105 1.83 -6.01 3.94
C CYS A 105 2.05 -4.64 3.33
N SER A 106 1.04 -4.14 2.63
CA SER A 106 0.95 -2.74 2.22
C SER A 106 0.26 -1.94 3.33
N ALA A 107 0.88 -0.87 3.79
CA ALA A 107 0.39 -0.09 4.92
C ALA A 107 -0.92 0.67 4.63
N ASP A 108 -1.34 0.71 3.37
CA ASP A 108 -2.57 1.35 2.91
C ASP A 108 -3.74 0.39 2.70
N ASN A 109 -3.57 -0.89 3.03
CA ASN A 109 -4.68 -1.82 3.07
C ASN A 109 -5.43 -1.75 4.40
N TYR A 110 -6.74 -1.78 4.33
CA TYR A 110 -7.64 -1.94 5.47
C TYR A 110 -8.31 -3.32 5.37
N PHE A 111 -7.98 -4.22 6.29
CA PHE A 111 -8.58 -5.55 6.35
C PHE A 111 -9.81 -5.52 7.25
N THR A 112 -10.98 -5.80 6.70
CA THR A 112 -12.24 -5.85 7.47
C THR A 112 -12.29 -7.04 8.41
N GLU A 113 -11.59 -8.13 8.05
CA GLU A 113 -11.40 -9.34 8.85
C GLU A 113 -9.90 -9.58 9.06
N ASN A 114 -9.53 -10.39 10.06
CA ASN A 114 -8.13 -10.73 10.28
C ASN A 114 -7.64 -11.80 9.31
N VAL A 115 -6.98 -11.36 8.24
CA VAL A 115 -6.45 -12.22 7.16
C VAL A 115 -5.22 -13.02 7.56
N PHE A 116 -4.60 -12.73 8.71
CA PHE A 116 -3.36 -13.35 9.15
C PHE A 116 -3.55 -14.62 10.01
N MET A 117 -4.80 -14.95 10.33
CA MET A 117 -5.12 -16.11 11.18
C MET A 117 -4.86 -17.45 10.48
N GLU A 118 -4.90 -17.48 9.15
CA GLU A 118 -4.66 -18.69 8.38
C GLU A 118 -3.17 -18.92 8.15
N GLU A 119 -2.71 -20.12 8.42
CA GLU A 119 -1.34 -20.54 8.14
C GLU A 119 -1.17 -20.95 6.66
N SER A 120 0.05 -20.80 6.15
CA SER A 120 0.41 -21.29 4.84
C SER A 120 1.84 -21.82 4.87
N GLU A 121 2.04 -22.98 4.25
CA GLU A 121 3.37 -23.52 3.97
C GLU A 121 3.95 -22.96 2.68
N ASN A 122 3.07 -22.54 1.76
CA ASN A 122 3.43 -22.01 0.45
C ASN A 122 3.42 -20.49 0.45
N ALA A 123 4.32 -19.89 -0.33
CA ALA A 123 4.22 -18.49 -0.67
C ALA A 123 2.92 -18.24 -1.46
N PHE A 124 2.22 -17.15 -1.16
CA PHE A 124 0.99 -16.81 -1.86
C PHE A 124 0.83 -15.29 -2.02
N TYR A 125 0.05 -14.90 -3.03
CA TYR A 125 -0.44 -13.54 -3.23
C TYR A 125 -1.95 -13.51 -2.98
N ALA A 126 -2.40 -12.59 -2.12
CA ALA A 126 -3.81 -12.34 -1.90
C ALA A 126 -4.46 -11.78 -3.17
N SER A 127 -5.72 -12.16 -3.42
CA SER A 127 -6.44 -11.75 -4.61
C SER A 127 -7.92 -11.59 -4.34
N GLU A 128 -8.53 -10.71 -5.11
CA GLU A 128 -9.97 -10.47 -5.15
C GLU A 128 -10.46 -10.62 -6.58
N TYR A 129 -11.69 -11.05 -6.78
CA TYR A 129 -12.26 -11.20 -8.11
C TYR A 129 -12.77 -9.86 -8.63
N ALA A 130 -12.26 -9.43 -9.78
CA ALA A 130 -12.76 -8.28 -10.52
C ALA A 130 -13.84 -8.73 -11.50
N ASP A 131 -15.07 -8.28 -11.28
CA ASP A 131 -16.19 -8.50 -12.17
C ASP A 131 -16.19 -7.41 -13.26
N GLY A 132 -16.24 -7.82 -14.53
CA GLY A 132 -16.11 -6.92 -15.67
C GLY A 132 -14.67 -6.54 -16.01
N ALA A 133 -14.53 -5.44 -16.75
CA ALA A 133 -13.22 -4.93 -17.17
C ALA A 133 -12.44 -4.35 -16.00
N THR A 134 -11.12 -4.61 -15.97
CA THR A 134 -10.21 -4.12 -14.95
C THR A 134 -8.86 -3.72 -15.58
N GLU A 135 -8.21 -2.73 -14.99
CA GLU A 135 -6.82 -2.33 -15.32
C GLU A 135 -5.80 -2.94 -14.36
N GLU A 136 -6.27 -3.70 -13.36
CA GLU A 136 -5.44 -4.33 -12.33
C GLU A 136 -4.60 -5.49 -12.89
N TRP A 137 -3.70 -5.98 -12.06
CA TRP A 137 -2.82 -7.10 -12.40
C TRP A 137 -3.58 -8.44 -12.24
N CYS A 138 -3.99 -9.00 -13.38
CA CYS A 138 -4.77 -10.23 -13.44
C CYS A 138 -3.88 -11.47 -13.33
N ILE A 139 -4.23 -12.36 -12.41
CA ILE A 139 -3.48 -13.59 -12.11
C ILE A 139 -3.99 -14.73 -12.99
N LYS A 140 -3.06 -15.46 -13.61
CA LYS A 140 -3.30 -16.74 -14.26
C LYS A 140 -2.71 -17.87 -13.43
N THR A 141 -3.48 -18.93 -13.19
CA THR A 141 -3.03 -20.08 -12.40
C THR A 141 -3.16 -21.38 -13.20
N ASP A 142 -2.38 -22.35 -12.79
CA ASP A 142 -2.65 -23.74 -13.16
C ASP A 142 -3.80 -24.33 -12.31
N ASN A 143 -4.05 -25.64 -12.48
CA ASN A 143 -5.10 -26.37 -11.77
C ASN A 143 -4.81 -26.59 -10.27
N THR A 144 -3.59 -26.33 -9.82
CA THR A 144 -3.20 -26.42 -8.40
C THR A 144 -3.32 -25.08 -7.67
N GLY A 145 -3.58 -24.01 -8.41
CA GLY A 145 -3.57 -22.63 -7.89
C GLY A 145 -2.19 -21.97 -7.91
N LYS A 146 -1.17 -22.62 -8.48
CA LYS A 146 0.13 -22.01 -8.70
C LYS A 146 0.01 -20.90 -9.75
N ILE A 147 0.58 -19.75 -9.46
CA ILE A 147 0.61 -18.61 -10.37
C ILE A 147 1.58 -18.93 -11.51
N ILE A 148 1.08 -18.89 -12.74
CA ILE A 148 1.84 -19.17 -13.96
C ILE A 148 1.91 -17.99 -14.93
N GLY A 149 1.28 -16.89 -14.57
CA GLY A 149 1.33 -15.65 -15.35
C GLY A 149 0.58 -14.52 -14.64
N VAL A 150 0.98 -13.31 -14.97
CA VAL A 150 0.30 -12.08 -14.57
C VAL A 150 0.19 -11.18 -15.78
N GLN A 151 -0.97 -10.58 -15.98
CA GLN A 151 -1.25 -9.68 -17.08
C GLN A 151 -1.86 -8.39 -16.54
N ILE A 152 -1.37 -7.24 -16.98
CA ILE A 152 -1.96 -5.95 -16.66
C ILE A 152 -3.22 -5.77 -17.51
N GLY A 153 -4.35 -5.52 -16.83
CA GLY A 153 -5.65 -5.39 -17.46
C GLY A 153 -6.26 -6.73 -17.90
N GLY A 154 -7.57 -6.75 -17.92
CA GLY A 154 -8.33 -7.94 -18.28
C GLY A 154 -9.81 -7.76 -18.04
N GLU A 155 -10.53 -8.88 -17.98
CA GLU A 155 -11.96 -8.92 -17.73
C GLU A 155 -12.30 -10.19 -16.96
N ASN A 156 -13.16 -10.06 -15.94
CA ASN A 156 -13.65 -11.19 -15.16
C ASN A 156 -12.52 -12.08 -14.62
N ALA A 157 -11.61 -11.47 -13.86
CA ALA A 157 -10.36 -12.10 -13.45
C ALA A 157 -10.08 -11.92 -11.97
N TRP A 158 -9.29 -12.84 -11.40
CA TRP A 158 -8.67 -12.64 -10.09
C TRP A 158 -7.49 -11.69 -10.23
N VAL A 159 -7.48 -10.62 -9.42
CA VAL A 159 -6.45 -9.60 -9.44
C VAL A 159 -5.59 -9.62 -8.19
N MET A 160 -4.33 -9.23 -8.33
CA MET A 160 -3.42 -9.02 -7.20
C MET A 160 -3.95 -7.89 -6.34
N LYS A 161 -4.29 -8.19 -5.08
CA LYS A 161 -4.81 -7.19 -4.14
C LYS A 161 -4.48 -7.60 -2.72
N GLY A 162 -3.84 -6.72 -1.98
CA GLY A 162 -3.59 -6.91 -0.56
C GLY A 162 -2.20 -7.44 -0.22
N HIS A 163 -2.18 -8.30 0.76
CA HIS A 163 -0.97 -8.85 1.37
C HIS A 163 -0.42 -10.06 0.61
N VAL A 164 0.81 -10.40 0.94
CA VAL A 164 1.54 -11.55 0.39
C VAL A 164 2.17 -12.31 1.55
N PHE A 165 2.36 -13.59 1.40
CA PHE A 165 3.18 -14.39 2.30
C PHE A 165 4.34 -15.00 1.53
N PHE A 166 5.54 -14.77 2.00
CA PHE A 166 6.75 -15.44 1.53
C PHE A 166 7.09 -16.56 2.50
N ASN A 167 7.16 -17.79 2.01
CA ASN A 167 7.83 -18.83 2.77
C ASN A 167 9.35 -18.65 2.69
N GLU A 168 10.11 -19.34 3.53
CA GLU A 168 11.57 -19.22 3.60
C GLU A 168 12.25 -19.50 2.26
N LYS A 169 11.74 -20.48 1.50
CA LYS A 169 12.24 -20.79 0.15
C LYS A 169 12.11 -19.61 -0.78
N PHE A 170 10.92 -19.02 -0.86
CA PHE A 170 10.66 -17.86 -1.71
C PHE A 170 11.52 -16.65 -1.29
N SER A 171 11.58 -16.37 0.01
CA SER A 171 12.42 -15.29 0.55
C SER A 171 13.89 -15.46 0.15
N THR A 172 14.44 -16.66 0.28
CA THR A 172 15.82 -16.96 -0.11
C THR A 172 16.06 -16.80 -1.62
N GLN A 173 15.10 -17.22 -2.44
CA GLN A 173 15.20 -17.10 -3.89
C GLN A 173 15.08 -15.66 -4.38
N LEU A 174 14.31 -14.80 -3.69
CA LEU A 174 14.13 -13.41 -4.06
C LEU A 174 15.35 -12.53 -3.73
N LEU A 175 16.12 -12.86 -2.69
CA LEU A 175 17.24 -12.05 -2.21
C LEU A 175 18.23 -11.62 -3.30
N PRO A 176 18.79 -12.53 -4.13
CA PRO A 176 19.77 -12.14 -5.15
C PRO A 176 19.17 -11.18 -6.19
N TYR A 177 17.88 -11.29 -6.49
CA TYR A 177 17.21 -10.39 -7.44
C TYR A 177 16.97 -8.99 -6.85
N LEU A 178 16.69 -8.90 -5.54
CA LEU A 178 16.64 -7.61 -4.84
C LEU A 178 18.01 -6.91 -4.84
N GLU A 179 19.08 -7.67 -4.61
CA GLU A 179 20.46 -7.14 -4.63
C GLU A 179 20.87 -6.70 -6.04
N GLU A 180 20.55 -7.48 -7.06
CA GLU A 180 20.79 -7.12 -8.46
C GLU A 180 20.04 -5.86 -8.86
N ALA A 181 18.75 -5.77 -8.54
CA ALA A 181 17.93 -4.60 -8.84
C ALA A 181 18.46 -3.34 -8.17
N PHE A 182 18.96 -3.45 -6.95
CA PHE A 182 19.56 -2.31 -6.25
C PHE A 182 20.84 -1.80 -6.94
N GLN A 183 21.65 -2.69 -7.49
CA GLN A 183 22.90 -2.33 -8.17
C GLN A 183 22.70 -1.81 -9.59
N LYS A 184 21.60 -2.18 -10.26
CA LYS A 184 21.32 -1.86 -11.66
C LYS A 184 20.31 -0.74 -11.79
N LYS A 185 20.75 0.45 -12.17
CA LYS A 185 19.89 1.65 -12.27
C LYS A 185 18.70 1.46 -13.21
N GLU A 186 18.83 0.65 -14.25
CA GLU A 186 17.77 0.31 -15.18
C GLU A 186 16.60 -0.45 -14.55
N LEU A 187 16.81 -1.04 -13.36
CA LEU A 187 15.80 -1.77 -12.59
C LEU A 187 15.18 -0.94 -11.46
N TRP A 188 15.57 0.30 -11.25
CA TRP A 188 15.11 1.10 -10.11
C TRP A 188 13.62 1.44 -10.13
N ASP A 189 13.01 1.44 -11.33
CA ASP A 189 11.57 1.66 -11.48
C ASP A 189 10.73 0.38 -11.34
N GLU A 190 11.38 -0.77 -11.12
CA GLU A 190 10.69 -2.06 -11.01
C GLU A 190 10.01 -2.23 -9.65
N TYR A 191 8.84 -2.90 -9.68
CA TYR A 191 8.23 -3.46 -8.48
C TYR A 191 8.90 -4.79 -8.11
N TRP A 192 8.86 -5.18 -6.84
CA TRP A 192 9.36 -6.51 -6.46
C TRP A 192 8.57 -7.62 -7.17
N GLU A 193 7.31 -7.38 -7.47
CA GLU A 193 6.45 -8.26 -8.26
C GLU A 193 7.01 -8.48 -9.68
N ASN A 194 7.59 -7.45 -10.29
CA ASN A 194 8.24 -7.59 -11.60
C ASN A 194 9.47 -8.51 -11.52
N LEU A 195 10.25 -8.42 -10.44
CA LEU A 195 11.39 -9.31 -10.21
C LEU A 195 10.92 -10.76 -10.06
N TYR A 196 9.84 -10.99 -9.32
CA TYR A 196 9.20 -12.31 -9.22
C TYR A 196 8.71 -12.80 -10.58
N MET A 197 7.96 -11.97 -11.32
CA MET A 197 7.38 -12.35 -12.61
C MET A 197 8.45 -12.70 -13.66
N ALA A 198 9.60 -12.05 -13.60
CA ALA A 198 10.74 -12.38 -14.48
C ALA A 198 11.38 -13.75 -14.18
N HIS A 199 11.10 -14.33 -13.00
CA HIS A 199 11.72 -15.57 -12.50
C HIS A 199 10.70 -16.59 -11.97
N MET A 200 9.48 -16.58 -12.51
CA MET A 200 8.38 -17.46 -12.07
C MET A 200 8.66 -18.96 -12.28
N ASP A 201 9.57 -19.30 -13.14
CA ASP A 201 10.06 -20.67 -13.37
C ASP A 201 10.88 -21.21 -12.19
N GLU A 202 11.52 -20.32 -11.45
CA GLU A 202 12.35 -20.67 -10.27
C GLU A 202 11.60 -20.45 -8.96
N MET A 203 10.75 -19.41 -8.88
CA MET A 203 10.04 -19.01 -7.67
C MET A 203 8.57 -19.39 -7.72
N GLU A 204 8.13 -20.22 -6.79
CA GLU A 204 6.74 -20.68 -6.74
C GLU A 204 5.90 -19.82 -5.80
N MET A 205 4.78 -19.35 -6.30
CA MET A 205 3.76 -18.61 -5.55
C MET A 205 2.38 -19.08 -5.95
N TYR A 206 1.46 -19.10 -5.00
CA TYR A 206 0.08 -19.54 -5.18
C TYR A 206 -0.89 -18.37 -5.01
N ILE A 207 -2.04 -18.49 -5.60
CA ILE A 207 -3.14 -17.53 -5.39
C ILE A 207 -3.85 -17.84 -4.07
N ARG A 208 -4.16 -16.80 -3.28
CA ARG A 208 -5.12 -16.91 -2.17
C ARG A 208 -6.29 -15.98 -2.43
N LYS A 209 -7.47 -16.57 -2.58
CA LYS A 209 -8.69 -15.88 -2.97
C LYS A 209 -9.44 -15.38 -1.75
N TYR A 210 -9.86 -14.12 -1.78
CA TYR A 210 -10.70 -13.49 -0.77
C TYR A 210 -11.99 -12.99 -1.40
N ASP A 211 -13.05 -12.96 -0.62
CA ASP A 211 -14.31 -12.35 -1.00
C ASP A 211 -14.16 -10.81 -1.07
N ALA A 212 -14.96 -10.17 -1.90
CA ALA A 212 -15.00 -8.72 -2.02
C ALA A 212 -15.30 -8.06 -0.66
N GLY A 213 -14.59 -6.98 -0.37
CA GLY A 213 -14.74 -6.22 0.86
C GLY A 213 -13.95 -6.73 2.07
N ILE A 214 -13.18 -7.82 1.92
CA ILE A 214 -12.23 -8.24 2.98
C ILE A 214 -10.97 -7.39 2.94
N ILE A 215 -10.50 -7.05 1.74
CA ILE A 215 -9.32 -6.22 1.52
C ILE A 215 -9.77 -4.91 0.90
N GLU A 216 -9.76 -3.84 1.68
CA GLU A 216 -10.06 -2.50 1.20
C GLU A 216 -8.76 -1.73 0.93
N GLU A 217 -8.71 -1.10 -0.22
CA GLU A 217 -7.63 -0.24 -0.66
C GLU A 217 -8.23 1.01 -1.29
N PHE A 218 -7.75 2.17 -0.88
CA PHE A 218 -8.27 3.45 -1.34
C PHE A 218 -7.23 4.13 -2.21
N ASP A 219 -7.56 4.37 -3.46
CA ASP A 219 -6.70 5.09 -4.39
C ASP A 219 -6.95 6.60 -4.42
N SER A 220 -8.08 7.01 -3.91
CA SER A 220 -8.50 8.41 -3.86
C SER A 220 -9.22 8.77 -2.56
N ILE A 221 -9.28 10.07 -2.26
CA ILE A 221 -10.08 10.58 -1.13
C ILE A 221 -11.57 10.29 -1.35
N ASP A 222 -12.04 10.27 -2.60
CA ASP A 222 -13.43 9.97 -2.92
C ASP A 222 -13.80 8.53 -2.57
N GLU A 223 -12.93 7.55 -2.88
CA GLU A 223 -13.11 6.14 -2.47
C GLU A 223 -13.10 6.00 -0.94
N LEU A 224 -12.17 6.69 -0.26
CA LEU A 224 -12.15 6.72 1.20
C LEU A 224 -13.46 7.29 1.77
N ARG A 225 -14.03 8.31 1.16
CA ARG A 225 -15.32 8.90 1.57
C ARG A 225 -16.50 7.95 1.40
N GLU A 226 -16.47 7.10 0.39
CA GLU A 226 -17.50 6.08 0.20
C GLU A 226 -17.43 5.02 1.30
N PHE A 227 -16.24 4.64 1.71
CA PHE A 227 -16.02 3.66 2.76
C PHE A 227 -16.22 4.25 4.17
N ASP A 228 -15.69 5.43 4.44
CA ASP A 228 -15.84 6.15 5.71
C ASP A 228 -16.45 7.53 5.51
N VAL A 229 -17.75 7.62 5.77
CA VAL A 229 -18.55 8.83 5.52
C VAL A 229 -18.11 10.06 6.31
N LYS A 230 -17.34 9.89 7.39
CA LYS A 230 -16.78 11.01 8.17
C LYS A 230 -15.89 11.91 7.32
N TYR A 231 -15.21 11.34 6.32
CA TYR A 231 -14.37 12.08 5.38
C TYR A 231 -15.15 12.98 4.43
N LYS A 232 -16.49 12.85 4.35
CA LYS A 232 -17.36 13.81 3.64
C LYS A 232 -17.54 15.10 4.44
N GLU A 233 -17.48 15.04 5.76
CA GLU A 233 -17.64 16.19 6.63
C GLU A 233 -16.31 16.88 6.90
N CYS A 234 -15.28 16.10 7.23
CA CYS A 234 -13.95 16.62 7.54
C CYS A 234 -12.88 15.59 7.16
N THR A 235 -11.95 15.99 6.31
CA THR A 235 -10.80 15.16 5.93
C THR A 235 -9.65 15.22 6.93
N GLY A 236 -9.64 16.24 7.80
CA GLY A 236 -8.50 16.57 8.66
C GLY A 236 -7.40 17.36 7.95
N SER A 237 -7.49 17.58 6.64
CA SER A 237 -6.53 18.38 5.88
C SER A 237 -6.68 19.87 6.21
N LYS A 238 -5.60 20.52 6.58
CA LYS A 238 -5.54 21.97 6.79
C LYS A 238 -5.79 22.72 5.48
N VAL A 239 -5.21 22.23 4.40
CA VAL A 239 -5.34 22.84 3.07
C VAL A 239 -6.78 22.76 2.57
N LEU A 240 -7.45 21.62 2.70
CA LEU A 240 -8.85 21.50 2.27
C LEU A 240 -9.79 22.34 3.11
N ARG A 241 -9.51 22.48 4.40
CA ARG A 241 -10.26 23.40 5.28
C ARG A 241 -10.13 24.85 4.84
N GLU A 242 -8.91 25.33 4.57
CA GLU A 242 -8.68 26.68 4.08
C GLU A 242 -9.37 26.95 2.74
N ILE A 243 -9.37 25.98 1.83
CA ILE A 243 -10.07 26.06 0.55
C ILE A 243 -11.60 26.11 0.79
N SER A 244 -12.10 25.25 1.69
CA SER A 244 -13.51 25.21 2.08
C SER A 244 -14.01 26.59 2.57
N GLU A 245 -13.24 27.23 3.43
CA GLU A 245 -13.54 28.58 3.93
C GLU A 245 -13.52 29.62 2.81
N LYS A 246 -12.49 29.60 1.94
CA LYS A 246 -12.36 30.56 0.83
C LYS A 246 -13.47 30.43 -0.21
N LEU A 247 -13.90 29.21 -0.51
CA LEU A 247 -14.94 28.94 -1.50
C LEU A 247 -16.36 28.95 -0.89
N ASN A 248 -16.47 29.01 0.43
CA ASN A 248 -17.72 28.78 1.17
C ASN A 248 -18.41 27.48 0.70
N CYS A 249 -17.62 26.40 0.59
CA CYS A 249 -18.00 25.12 0.05
C CYS A 249 -17.52 23.97 0.97
N PRO A 250 -18.41 23.07 1.41
CA PRO A 250 -18.00 21.94 2.27
C PRO A 250 -16.92 21.07 1.61
N GLU A 251 -15.99 20.55 2.43
CA GLU A 251 -14.89 19.67 1.94
C GLU A 251 -15.43 18.49 1.12
N GLY A 252 -16.57 17.90 1.51
CA GLY A 252 -17.18 16.76 0.82
C GLY A 252 -17.65 17.04 -0.62
N LYS A 253 -17.78 18.32 -1.01
CA LYS A 253 -18.08 18.72 -2.39
C LYS A 253 -16.83 18.91 -3.26
N MET A 254 -15.64 18.87 -2.67
CA MET A 254 -14.36 18.90 -3.38
C MET A 254 -14.00 17.50 -3.81
N THR A 255 -14.21 17.18 -5.07
CA THR A 255 -14.09 15.81 -5.62
C THR A 255 -13.07 15.73 -6.73
N GLN A 256 -12.74 14.49 -7.15
CA GLN A 256 -11.84 14.20 -8.25
C GLN A 256 -10.47 14.88 -8.11
N MET A 257 -9.92 14.86 -6.89
CA MET A 257 -8.62 15.44 -6.62
C MET A 257 -7.54 14.69 -7.38
N LYS A 258 -6.69 15.45 -8.09
CA LYS A 258 -5.54 14.90 -8.85
C LYS A 258 -4.30 15.71 -8.52
N PRO A 259 -3.18 15.07 -8.16
CA PRO A 259 -1.93 15.77 -7.91
C PRO A 259 -1.41 16.44 -9.18
N VAL A 260 -0.89 17.65 -9.04
CA VAL A 260 -0.09 18.33 -10.06
C VAL A 260 1.37 18.17 -9.68
N LYS A 261 2.17 17.59 -10.56
CA LYS A 261 3.57 17.28 -10.32
C LYS A 261 4.49 18.08 -11.22
N SER A 262 5.65 18.45 -10.69
CA SER A 262 6.77 18.99 -11.45
C SER A 262 8.06 18.32 -10.97
N ASN A 263 8.85 17.80 -11.89
CA ASN A 263 10.08 17.06 -11.59
C ASN A 263 9.88 15.92 -10.55
N GLY A 264 8.72 15.23 -10.62
CA GLY A 264 8.39 14.13 -9.70
C GLY A 264 7.84 14.57 -8.34
N GLU A 265 7.86 15.86 -8.01
CA GLU A 265 7.32 16.40 -6.76
C GLU A 265 5.90 16.94 -6.95
N VAL A 266 5.05 16.75 -5.94
CA VAL A 266 3.69 17.31 -5.92
C VAL A 266 3.79 18.79 -5.59
N ILE A 267 3.42 19.67 -6.56
CA ILE A 267 3.45 21.13 -6.42
C ILE A 267 2.06 21.72 -6.16
N GLY A 268 1.02 20.92 -6.26
CA GLY A 268 -0.36 21.32 -6.09
C GLY A 268 -1.31 20.19 -6.43
N PHE A 269 -2.57 20.49 -6.56
CA PHE A 269 -3.60 19.56 -7.01
C PHE A 269 -4.74 20.29 -7.71
N GLU A 270 -5.44 19.56 -8.56
CA GLU A 270 -6.69 19.98 -9.19
C GLU A 270 -7.86 19.28 -8.49
N PHE A 271 -9.02 19.92 -8.51
CA PHE A 271 -10.26 19.35 -7.97
C PHE A 271 -11.49 20.03 -8.58
N PHE A 272 -12.64 19.41 -8.41
CA PHE A 272 -13.93 19.99 -8.76
C PHE A 272 -14.71 20.38 -7.50
N CYS A 273 -15.41 21.51 -7.54
CA CYS A 273 -16.38 21.94 -6.53
C CYS A 273 -17.57 22.60 -7.22
N ASP A 274 -18.79 22.10 -6.97
CA ASP A 274 -20.04 22.57 -7.59
C ASP A 274 -19.94 22.71 -9.13
N GLY A 275 -19.33 21.71 -9.78
CA GLY A 275 -19.17 21.63 -11.24
C GLY A 275 -18.09 22.53 -11.84
N LYS A 276 -17.37 23.30 -11.03
CA LYS A 276 -16.26 24.14 -11.47
C LYS A 276 -14.93 23.47 -11.14
N LYS A 277 -13.97 23.61 -12.07
CA LYS A 277 -12.62 23.12 -11.87
C LYS A 277 -11.74 24.18 -11.21
N TYR A 278 -11.01 23.78 -10.19
CA TYR A 278 -10.05 24.60 -9.45
C TYR A 278 -8.67 23.96 -9.49
N GLU A 279 -7.66 24.78 -9.30
CA GLU A 279 -6.29 24.37 -9.08
C GLU A 279 -5.76 25.02 -7.80
N TYR A 280 -5.15 24.24 -6.94
CA TYR A 280 -4.41 24.73 -5.79
C TYR A 280 -2.94 24.50 -5.99
N SER A 281 -2.13 25.53 -5.79
CA SER A 281 -0.67 25.46 -5.78
C SER A 281 -0.15 25.75 -4.39
N TYR A 282 0.80 24.95 -3.91
CA TYR A 282 1.46 25.20 -2.62
C TYR A 282 2.28 26.50 -2.59
N ILE A 283 2.60 27.07 -3.75
CA ILE A 283 3.33 28.33 -3.89
C ILE A 283 2.37 29.52 -4.01
N SER A 284 1.36 29.43 -4.86
CA SER A 284 0.51 30.56 -5.24
C SER A 284 -0.93 30.51 -4.73
N GLY A 285 -1.29 29.42 -4.05
CA GLY A 285 -2.65 29.23 -3.49
C GLY A 285 -3.69 28.82 -4.52
N LEU A 286 -4.96 29.11 -4.20
CA LEU A 286 -6.12 28.70 -4.99
C LEU A 286 -6.29 29.57 -6.25
N LYS A 287 -6.55 28.92 -7.38
CA LYS A 287 -6.89 29.53 -8.68
C LYS A 287 -8.16 28.91 -9.22
N THR A 288 -9.03 29.72 -9.82
CA THR A 288 -10.18 29.28 -10.62
C THR A 288 -9.69 29.07 -12.06
N ARG A 289 -9.98 27.95 -12.66
CA ARG A 289 -9.75 27.69 -14.09
C ARG A 289 -11.02 27.90 -14.90
#